data_9f0d9799b4a4cc7a4418dfd469eebdfa
#
_entry.id   9f0d9799b4a4cc7a4418dfd469eebdfa
#
_cell.length_a   1.000
_cell.length_b   1.000
_cell.length_c   1.000
_cell.angle_alpha   90.00
_cell.angle_beta   90.00
_cell.angle_gamma   90.00
#
_symmetry.space_group_name_H-M   'P 1'
#
loop_
_entity.id
_entity.type
_entity.pdbx_description
1 polymer ?
#
loop_
_entity_poly.entity_id
_entity_poly.type
_entity_poly.pdbx_seq_one_letter_code
_entity_poly.pdbx_strand_id
1 'polypeptide(L)'
;MKRYYDPEIFHQVLDGIDLDNHVIASYYLRDRLEGEKFLDHLALVQAMGLEGSTGTWEKVEEDTEEVRKAMSSKMVGYHEIPSEDPYTKSAVVQLAFPIRAWGDNITMMLLAIAGNCFAYSKHIMLTDLFIGKNLLKKFKGPKFGVDGIRKLTGVEERPLSLHIIKPKMGMTPEQTAHQVSLTIAGGADMCKDDEMLGDAYNNTMEQRVPLVMDVINKHEDKTGKKMLYMCSITDESHAMFDKARRAIDLGANGLLVTYSAGLAALRYLTSHPDINVPVMLHASHMIAMMKQIAWPVLAKLCRLCGADLMLTPTMWSSIPMVS
;
A
#
# COMPACT_ATOMS: atom_id res chain seq x y z
N MET A 1 6.09 -8.07 -34.19
CA MET A 1 5.81 -9.36 -33.54
C MET A 1 4.31 -9.60 -33.64
N LYS A 2 3.84 -10.56 -34.44
CA LYS A 2 2.43 -10.94 -34.45
C LYS A 2 2.15 -11.72 -33.17
N ARG A 3 1.73 -11.06 -32.12
CA ARG A 3 1.27 -11.73 -30.90
C ARG A 3 -0.03 -12.44 -31.20
N TYR A 4 -0.17 -13.60 -30.61
CA TYR A 4 -1.37 -14.40 -30.68
C TYR A 4 -2.50 -13.65 -29.96
N TYR A 5 -3.44 -13.12 -30.75
CA TYR A 5 -4.53 -12.28 -30.28
C TYR A 5 -5.86 -12.83 -30.74
N ASP A 6 -6.73 -13.06 -29.79
CA ASP A 6 -8.10 -13.43 -30.03
C ASP A 6 -9.01 -12.37 -29.39
N PRO A 7 -9.55 -11.42 -30.20
CA PRO A 7 -10.42 -10.37 -29.68
C PRO A 7 -11.67 -10.92 -28.99
N GLU A 8 -12.22 -12.04 -29.43
CA GLU A 8 -13.44 -12.63 -28.86
C GLU A 8 -13.20 -13.14 -27.43
N ILE A 9 -11.99 -13.60 -27.14
CA ILE A 9 -11.62 -14.03 -25.80
C ILE A 9 -11.18 -12.84 -24.93
N PHE A 10 -10.48 -11.88 -25.51
CA PHE A 10 -9.85 -10.79 -24.75
C PHE A 10 -10.78 -9.62 -24.49
N HIS A 11 -11.57 -9.19 -25.48
CA HIS A 11 -12.51 -8.09 -25.30
C HIS A 11 -13.83 -8.61 -24.72
N GLN A 12 -14.26 -8.02 -23.62
CA GLN A 12 -15.55 -8.30 -23.02
C GLN A 12 -16.18 -7.00 -22.50
N VAL A 13 -17.49 -6.96 -22.46
CA VAL A 13 -18.22 -5.90 -21.76
C VAL A 13 -18.24 -6.21 -20.27
N LEU A 14 -18.27 -5.16 -19.46
CA LEU A 14 -18.22 -5.29 -18.00
C LEU A 14 -19.34 -6.17 -17.45
N ASP A 15 -20.55 -6.10 -18.04
CA ASP A 15 -21.71 -6.91 -17.65
C ASP A 15 -21.50 -8.42 -17.86
N GLY A 16 -20.55 -8.80 -18.71
CA GLY A 16 -20.15 -10.20 -18.93
C GLY A 16 -19.12 -10.72 -17.92
N ILE A 17 -18.64 -9.87 -16.99
CA ILE A 17 -17.62 -10.21 -16.01
C ILE A 17 -18.27 -10.52 -14.66
N ASP A 18 -17.91 -11.66 -14.07
CA ASP A 18 -18.25 -11.99 -12.69
C ASP A 18 -17.43 -11.09 -11.74
N LEU A 19 -17.99 -9.93 -11.36
CA LEU A 19 -17.34 -8.93 -10.53
C LEU A 19 -16.91 -9.47 -9.17
N ASP A 20 -17.63 -10.44 -8.61
CA ASP A 20 -17.31 -11.03 -7.31
C ASP A 20 -16.00 -11.83 -7.34
N ASN A 21 -15.61 -12.32 -8.51
CA ASN A 21 -14.43 -13.17 -8.73
C ASN A 21 -13.34 -12.52 -9.60
N HIS A 22 -13.39 -11.20 -9.78
CA HIS A 22 -12.36 -10.47 -10.53
C HIS A 22 -11.78 -9.29 -9.75
N VAL A 23 -10.56 -8.93 -10.09
CA VAL A 23 -9.97 -7.63 -9.79
C VAL A 23 -9.95 -6.84 -11.09
N ILE A 24 -10.49 -5.60 -11.08
CA ILE A 24 -10.43 -4.72 -12.24
C ILE A 24 -9.40 -3.64 -11.95
N ALA A 25 -8.33 -3.64 -12.74
CA ALA A 25 -7.28 -2.65 -12.69
C ALA A 25 -7.51 -1.59 -13.76
N SER A 26 -7.58 -0.33 -13.34
CA SER A 26 -7.71 0.82 -14.24
C SER A 26 -6.35 1.46 -14.45
N TYR A 27 -5.95 1.60 -15.71
CA TYR A 27 -4.66 2.18 -16.09
C TYR A 27 -4.88 3.45 -16.90
N TYR A 28 -4.07 4.45 -16.62
CA TYR A 28 -3.86 5.58 -17.50
C TYR A 28 -2.62 5.32 -18.35
N LEU A 29 -2.79 5.39 -19.64
CA LEU A 29 -1.73 5.30 -20.64
C LEU A 29 -1.48 6.67 -21.22
N ARG A 30 -0.24 7.05 -21.31
CA ARG A 30 0.17 8.24 -22.05
C ARG A 30 1.35 7.90 -22.92
N ASP A 31 1.21 8.12 -24.19
CA ASP A 31 2.26 7.90 -25.16
C ASP A 31 2.63 9.19 -25.87
N ARG A 32 3.89 9.31 -26.21
CA ARG A 32 4.39 10.43 -26.98
C ARG A 32 4.90 9.92 -28.31
N LEU A 33 4.64 10.67 -29.37
CA LEU A 33 5.10 10.32 -30.69
C LEU A 33 6.62 10.19 -30.71
N GLU A 34 7.10 8.99 -30.97
CA GLU A 34 8.50 8.70 -31.22
C GLU A 34 8.67 8.34 -32.71
N GLY A 35 9.27 9.24 -33.48
CA GLY A 35 9.34 9.11 -34.94
C GLY A 35 8.03 9.47 -35.62
N GLU A 36 7.52 8.61 -36.49
CA GLU A 36 6.32 8.89 -37.32
C GLU A 36 5.04 8.21 -36.81
N LYS A 37 5.10 7.40 -35.76
CA LYS A 37 3.95 6.58 -35.30
C LYS A 37 3.80 6.56 -33.80
N PHE A 38 2.55 6.62 -33.35
CA PHE A 38 2.17 6.25 -31.98
C PHE A 38 2.21 4.73 -31.82
N LEU A 39 2.48 4.28 -30.58
CA LEU A 39 2.22 2.90 -30.22
C LEU A 39 0.73 2.57 -30.42
N ASP A 40 0.45 1.37 -30.90
CA ASP A 40 -0.91 0.85 -30.90
C ASP A 40 -1.33 0.56 -29.46
N HIS A 41 -2.14 1.44 -28.88
CA HIS A 41 -2.61 1.32 -27.50
C HIS A 41 -3.39 0.04 -27.26
N LEU A 42 -4.17 -0.44 -28.22
CA LEU A 42 -4.90 -1.70 -28.05
C LEU A 42 -3.95 -2.90 -28.01
N ALA A 43 -2.95 -2.91 -28.86
CA ALA A 43 -1.92 -3.95 -28.83
C ALA A 43 -1.09 -3.89 -27.54
N LEU A 44 -0.80 -2.67 -27.01
CA LEU A 44 -0.13 -2.47 -25.74
C LEU A 44 -0.96 -3.01 -24.58
N VAL A 45 -2.23 -2.66 -24.50
CA VAL A 45 -3.16 -3.09 -23.45
C VAL A 45 -3.31 -4.60 -23.43
N GLN A 46 -3.43 -5.20 -24.59
CA GLN A 46 -3.47 -6.65 -24.74
C GLN A 46 -2.17 -7.28 -24.22
N ALA A 47 -1.03 -6.72 -24.61
CA ALA A 47 0.27 -7.22 -24.14
C ALA A 47 0.36 -7.14 -22.61
N MET A 48 -0.06 -6.03 -22.00
CA MET A 48 -0.11 -5.85 -20.54
C MET A 48 -1.00 -6.90 -19.87
N GLY A 49 -2.21 -7.08 -20.38
CA GLY A 49 -3.18 -8.02 -19.82
C GLY A 49 -2.72 -9.48 -19.91
N LEU A 50 -2.16 -9.88 -21.06
CA LEU A 50 -1.63 -11.22 -21.24
C LEU A 50 -0.38 -11.45 -20.38
N GLU A 51 0.52 -10.49 -20.29
CA GLU A 51 1.72 -10.58 -19.43
C GLU A 51 1.34 -10.81 -17.96
N GLY A 52 0.31 -10.13 -17.48
CA GLY A 52 -0.21 -10.31 -16.11
C GLY A 52 -1.06 -11.56 -15.91
N SER A 53 -1.23 -12.42 -16.90
CA SER A 53 -2.11 -13.58 -16.83
C SER A 53 -1.55 -14.82 -17.56
N THR A 54 -1.97 -15.07 -18.81
CA THR A 54 -1.61 -16.29 -19.57
C THR A 54 -0.59 -16.03 -20.67
N GLY A 55 0.08 -14.88 -20.65
CA GLY A 55 0.94 -14.46 -21.75
C GLY A 55 2.11 -15.40 -22.02
N THR A 56 2.27 -15.75 -23.31
CA THR A 56 3.45 -16.41 -23.83
C THR A 56 4.03 -15.59 -24.97
N TRP A 57 5.35 -15.69 -25.20
CA TRP A 57 6.02 -15.02 -26.32
C TRP A 57 5.73 -15.70 -27.65
N GLU A 58 5.57 -17.01 -27.61
CA GLU A 58 5.22 -17.86 -28.75
C GLU A 58 4.09 -18.80 -28.33
N LYS A 59 3.31 -19.28 -29.31
CA LYS A 59 2.23 -20.22 -29.03
C LYS A 59 2.86 -21.56 -28.62
N VAL A 60 2.39 -22.05 -27.45
CA VAL A 60 2.70 -23.39 -26.94
C VAL A 60 1.43 -24.24 -26.96
N GLU A 61 1.58 -25.56 -26.95
CA GLU A 61 0.46 -26.49 -27.03
C GLU A 61 -0.52 -26.33 -25.86
N GLU A 62 0.00 -26.03 -24.67
CA GLU A 62 -0.75 -25.86 -23.43
C GLU A 62 -1.52 -24.53 -23.37
N ASP A 63 -1.23 -23.55 -24.24
CA ASP A 63 -1.99 -22.30 -24.36
C ASP A 63 -3.30 -22.53 -25.13
N THR A 64 -4.19 -23.31 -24.53
CA THR A 64 -5.48 -23.68 -25.11
C THR A 64 -6.50 -22.55 -25.00
N GLU A 65 -7.57 -22.63 -25.80
CA GLU A 65 -8.69 -21.69 -25.71
C GLU A 65 -9.36 -21.75 -24.33
N GLU A 66 -9.46 -22.92 -23.73
CA GLU A 66 -10.01 -23.11 -22.38
C GLU A 66 -9.19 -22.39 -21.32
N VAL A 67 -7.85 -22.53 -21.37
CA VAL A 67 -6.94 -21.82 -20.47
C VAL A 67 -7.10 -20.31 -20.64
N ARG A 68 -7.16 -19.80 -21.85
CA ARG A 68 -7.32 -18.35 -22.10
C ARG A 68 -8.67 -17.85 -21.64
N LYS A 69 -9.76 -18.54 -21.92
CA LYS A 69 -11.11 -18.18 -21.44
C LYS A 69 -11.13 -18.12 -19.92
N ALA A 70 -10.49 -19.10 -19.28
CA ALA A 70 -10.54 -19.24 -17.82
C ALA A 70 -9.59 -18.30 -17.06
N MET A 71 -8.39 -18.07 -17.58
CA MET A 71 -7.28 -17.50 -16.80
C MET A 71 -6.74 -16.18 -17.34
N SER A 72 -6.92 -15.84 -18.64
CA SER A 72 -6.43 -14.56 -19.13
C SER A 72 -7.26 -13.39 -18.63
N SER A 73 -6.59 -12.27 -18.44
CA SER A 73 -7.26 -11.00 -18.21
C SER A 73 -8.15 -10.64 -19.38
N LYS A 74 -9.17 -9.82 -19.12
CA LYS A 74 -10.10 -9.30 -20.14
C LYS A 74 -10.05 -7.78 -20.16
N MET A 75 -10.01 -7.19 -21.33
CA MET A 75 -10.19 -5.76 -21.48
C MET A 75 -11.68 -5.45 -21.41
N VAL A 76 -12.09 -4.71 -20.39
CA VAL A 76 -13.51 -4.39 -20.12
C VAL A 76 -13.82 -2.91 -20.31
N GLY A 77 -12.82 -2.10 -20.56
CA GLY A 77 -12.99 -0.68 -20.87
C GLY A 77 -11.77 -0.11 -21.58
N TYR A 78 -12.02 0.71 -22.57
CA TYR A 78 -11.01 1.51 -23.26
C TYR A 78 -11.62 2.85 -23.67
N HIS A 79 -10.97 3.94 -23.27
CA HIS A 79 -11.42 5.29 -23.60
C HIS A 79 -10.23 6.17 -23.93
N GLU A 80 -10.16 6.67 -25.17
CA GLU A 80 -9.16 7.66 -25.56
C GLU A 80 -9.51 9.02 -24.98
N ILE A 81 -8.52 9.69 -24.43
CA ILE A 81 -8.65 11.05 -23.91
C ILE A 81 -8.18 12.01 -24.99
N PRO A 82 -9.02 12.93 -25.45
CA PRO A 82 -8.61 13.97 -26.40
C PRO A 82 -7.40 14.76 -25.87
N SER A 83 -6.45 15.04 -26.72
CA SER A 83 -5.28 15.86 -26.42
C SER A 83 -5.19 17.03 -27.38
N GLU A 84 -4.90 18.23 -26.87
CA GLU A 84 -4.57 19.39 -27.69
C GLU A 84 -3.17 19.29 -28.30
N ASP A 85 -2.28 18.49 -27.67
CA ASP A 85 -0.95 18.18 -28.18
C ASP A 85 -1.03 17.05 -29.23
N PRO A 86 -0.80 17.33 -30.51
CA PRO A 86 -0.87 16.31 -31.57
C PRO A 86 0.22 15.23 -31.44
N TYR A 87 1.22 15.47 -30.60
CA TYR A 87 2.30 14.54 -30.34
C TYR A 87 2.05 13.65 -29.11
N THR A 88 0.88 13.79 -28.48
CA THR A 88 0.51 12.99 -27.30
C THR A 88 -0.80 12.24 -27.55
N LYS A 89 -0.79 10.94 -27.27
CA LYS A 89 -1.97 10.07 -27.22
C LYS A 89 -2.15 9.54 -25.81
N SER A 90 -3.37 9.62 -25.28
CA SER A 90 -3.70 9.16 -23.93
C SER A 90 -4.97 8.33 -23.93
N ALA A 91 -5.05 7.36 -23.02
CA ALA A 91 -6.24 6.55 -22.83
C ALA A 91 -6.38 6.08 -21.37
N VAL A 92 -7.61 5.85 -20.93
CA VAL A 92 -7.93 5.05 -19.74
C VAL A 92 -8.35 3.66 -20.17
N VAL A 93 -7.82 2.67 -19.53
CA VAL A 93 -8.05 1.26 -19.84
C VAL A 93 -8.40 0.49 -18.58
N GLN A 94 -9.29 -0.48 -18.70
CA GLN A 94 -9.65 -1.37 -17.61
C GLN A 94 -9.42 -2.83 -18.02
N LEU A 95 -8.64 -3.53 -17.17
CA LEU A 95 -8.37 -4.95 -17.30
C LEU A 95 -8.96 -5.70 -16.12
N ALA A 96 -9.80 -6.68 -16.40
CA ALA A 96 -10.37 -7.59 -15.41
C ALA A 96 -9.51 -8.85 -15.31
N PHE A 97 -8.96 -9.12 -14.13
CA PHE A 97 -8.12 -10.28 -13.84
C PHE A 97 -8.90 -11.28 -12.97
N PRO A 98 -8.96 -12.57 -13.33
CA PRO A 98 -9.68 -13.56 -12.54
C PRO A 98 -8.92 -13.89 -11.24
N ILE A 99 -9.59 -13.81 -10.10
CA ILE A 99 -8.99 -14.09 -8.77
C ILE A 99 -8.42 -15.50 -8.68
N ARG A 100 -9.01 -16.46 -9.40
CA ARG A 100 -8.52 -17.84 -9.41
C ARG A 100 -7.06 -18.00 -9.86
N ALA A 101 -6.51 -17.00 -10.56
CA ALA A 101 -5.12 -17.02 -11.01
C ALA A 101 -4.11 -16.97 -9.85
N TRP A 102 -4.49 -16.37 -8.72
CA TRP A 102 -3.60 -16.19 -7.55
C TRP A 102 -4.26 -16.47 -6.19
N GLY A 103 -5.56 -16.73 -6.14
CA GLY A 103 -6.30 -16.92 -4.90
C GLY A 103 -6.31 -15.64 -4.04
N ASP A 104 -5.90 -15.75 -2.77
CA ASP A 104 -5.80 -14.62 -1.84
C ASP A 104 -4.36 -14.12 -1.63
N ASN A 105 -3.45 -14.49 -2.53
CA ASN A 105 -2.04 -14.11 -2.46
C ASN A 105 -1.83 -12.69 -2.98
N ILE A 106 -1.63 -11.72 -2.07
CA ILE A 106 -1.43 -10.31 -2.40
C ILE A 106 -0.18 -10.08 -3.26
N THR A 107 0.87 -10.85 -3.06
CA THR A 107 2.12 -10.72 -3.83
C THR A 107 1.90 -11.14 -5.28
N MET A 108 1.21 -12.26 -5.50
CA MET A 108 0.90 -12.73 -6.85
C MET A 108 -0.08 -11.80 -7.56
N MET A 109 -1.08 -11.27 -6.84
CA MET A 109 -1.97 -10.24 -7.40
C MET A 109 -1.18 -9.03 -7.89
N LEU A 110 -0.22 -8.54 -7.09
CA LEU A 110 0.60 -7.38 -7.48
C LEU A 110 1.48 -7.69 -8.70
N LEU A 111 2.03 -8.89 -8.81
CA LEU A 111 2.78 -9.30 -10.00
C LEU A 111 1.91 -9.27 -11.26
N ALA A 112 0.64 -9.69 -11.15
CA ALA A 112 -0.29 -9.68 -12.27
C ALA A 112 -0.65 -8.25 -12.72
N ILE A 113 -1.02 -7.38 -11.77
CA ILE A 113 -1.56 -6.04 -12.08
C ILE A 113 -0.51 -4.94 -12.19
N ALA A 114 0.65 -5.10 -11.58
CA ALA A 114 1.69 -4.06 -11.46
C ALA A 114 3.12 -4.62 -11.54
N GLY A 115 3.31 -5.78 -12.16
CA GLY A 115 4.61 -6.40 -12.39
C GLY A 115 5.19 -6.04 -13.76
N ASN A 116 5.55 -7.05 -14.53
CA ASN A 116 6.21 -6.91 -15.84
C ASN A 116 5.42 -6.08 -16.86
N CYS A 117 4.09 -5.95 -16.69
CA CYS A 117 3.27 -5.11 -17.57
C CYS A 117 3.76 -3.65 -17.64
N PHE A 118 4.41 -3.14 -16.60
CA PHE A 118 5.00 -1.80 -16.61
C PHE A 118 6.28 -1.67 -17.44
N ALA A 119 6.89 -2.77 -17.83
CA ALA A 119 8.04 -2.75 -18.73
C ALA A 119 7.67 -2.40 -20.18
N TYR A 120 6.39 -2.53 -20.54
CA TYR A 120 5.93 -2.26 -21.92
C TYR A 120 5.89 -0.78 -22.29
N SER A 121 5.70 0.12 -21.32
CA SER A 121 5.79 1.55 -21.53
C SER A 121 6.16 2.29 -20.24
N LYS A 122 6.95 3.33 -20.37
CA LYS A 122 7.34 4.22 -19.25
C LYS A 122 6.19 5.10 -18.76
N HIS A 123 5.10 5.17 -19.49
CA HIS A 123 3.99 6.08 -19.25
C HIS A 123 2.68 5.35 -18.92
N ILE A 124 2.81 4.21 -18.24
CA ILE A 124 1.68 3.48 -17.66
C ILE A 124 1.55 3.86 -16.19
N MET A 125 0.34 4.22 -15.78
CA MET A 125 0.01 4.45 -14.37
C MET A 125 -1.21 3.61 -13.98
N LEU A 126 -1.08 2.79 -12.96
CA LEU A 126 -2.22 2.13 -12.32
C LEU A 126 -2.96 3.17 -11.46
N THR A 127 -4.18 3.53 -11.86
CA THR A 127 -4.93 4.66 -11.28
C THR A 127 -6.00 4.23 -10.28
N ASP A 128 -6.58 3.05 -10.47
CA ASP A 128 -7.57 2.51 -9.55
C ASP A 128 -7.63 0.97 -9.58
N LEU A 129 -8.18 0.40 -8.50
CA LEU A 129 -8.48 -1.02 -8.36
C LEU A 129 -9.90 -1.21 -7.83
N PHE A 130 -10.70 -1.97 -8.55
CA PHE A 130 -11.87 -2.63 -8.01
C PHE A 130 -11.46 -4.04 -7.56
N ILE A 131 -11.85 -4.44 -6.37
CA ILE A 131 -11.51 -5.75 -5.79
C ILE A 131 -12.79 -6.52 -5.54
N GLY A 132 -12.93 -7.66 -6.20
CA GLY A 132 -14.10 -8.50 -6.11
C GLY A 132 -14.39 -8.99 -4.68
N LYS A 133 -15.65 -9.10 -4.36
CA LYS A 133 -16.16 -9.40 -3.02
C LYS A 133 -15.61 -10.70 -2.43
N ASN A 134 -15.37 -11.72 -3.27
CA ASN A 134 -14.82 -12.98 -2.81
C ASN A 134 -13.34 -12.88 -2.40
N LEU A 135 -12.58 -11.99 -3.03
CA LEU A 135 -11.23 -11.67 -2.59
C LEU A 135 -11.23 -10.80 -1.32
N LEU A 136 -12.08 -9.76 -1.27
CA LEU A 136 -12.19 -8.89 -0.09
C LEU A 136 -12.45 -9.68 1.20
N LYS A 137 -13.30 -10.70 1.16
CA LYS A 137 -13.60 -11.58 2.31
C LYS A 137 -12.39 -12.34 2.86
N LYS A 138 -11.32 -12.46 2.07
CA LYS A 138 -10.08 -13.16 2.48
C LYS A 138 -9.09 -12.26 3.23
N PHE A 139 -9.37 -10.97 3.29
CA PHE A 139 -8.57 -9.99 4.02
C PHE A 139 -9.33 -9.51 5.24
N LYS A 140 -8.65 -9.51 6.38
CA LYS A 140 -9.25 -9.03 7.64
C LYS A 140 -9.41 -7.52 7.68
N GLY A 141 -8.59 -6.79 6.88
CA GLY A 141 -8.50 -5.34 6.95
C GLY A 141 -7.95 -4.84 8.30
N PRO A 142 -8.11 -3.54 8.57
CA PRO A 142 -7.67 -2.92 9.83
C PRO A 142 -8.43 -3.49 11.03
N LYS A 143 -7.73 -3.71 12.15
CA LYS A 143 -8.36 -4.19 13.39
C LYS A 143 -9.10 -3.08 14.14
N PHE A 144 -8.55 -1.87 14.12
CA PHE A 144 -9.09 -0.74 14.85
C PHE A 144 -9.82 0.22 13.92
N GLY A 145 -9.24 0.55 12.78
CA GLY A 145 -9.83 1.50 11.85
C GLY A 145 -10.04 2.88 12.46
N VAL A 146 -10.90 3.70 11.87
CA VAL A 146 -11.17 5.06 12.36
C VAL A 146 -11.83 5.03 13.74
N ASP A 147 -12.87 4.22 13.91
CA ASP A 147 -13.65 4.18 15.15
C ASP A 147 -12.81 3.64 16.32
N GLY A 148 -12.01 2.59 16.07
CA GLY A 148 -11.12 2.05 17.09
C GLY A 148 -10.03 3.04 17.53
N ILE A 149 -9.42 3.77 16.59
CA ILE A 149 -8.43 4.81 16.92
C ILE A 149 -9.08 5.96 17.72
N ARG A 150 -10.26 6.42 17.32
CA ARG A 150 -11.00 7.45 18.08
C ARG A 150 -11.34 6.99 19.47
N LYS A 151 -11.79 5.76 19.63
CA LYS A 151 -12.06 5.16 20.94
C LYS A 151 -10.80 5.07 21.80
N LEU A 152 -9.66 4.69 21.22
CA LEU A 152 -8.40 4.61 21.95
C LEU A 152 -7.84 5.96 22.36
N THR A 153 -8.04 7.01 21.57
CA THR A 153 -7.57 8.37 21.88
C THR A 153 -8.57 9.19 22.71
N GLY A 154 -9.82 8.75 22.75
CA GLY A 154 -10.90 9.52 23.38
C GLY A 154 -11.29 10.81 22.62
N VAL A 155 -10.94 10.90 21.33
CA VAL A 155 -11.21 12.07 20.47
C VAL A 155 -12.26 11.71 19.42
N GLU A 156 -13.48 12.17 19.59
CA GLU A 156 -14.61 11.74 18.77
C GLU A 156 -14.69 12.43 17.41
N GLU A 157 -14.58 13.76 17.35
CA GLU A 157 -14.93 14.53 16.15
C GLU A 157 -13.74 15.27 15.49
N ARG A 158 -12.93 15.97 16.26
CA ARG A 158 -11.86 16.78 15.71
C ARG A 158 -10.77 15.93 15.04
N PRO A 159 -9.96 16.51 14.14
CA PRO A 159 -8.75 15.86 13.67
C PRO A 159 -7.81 15.47 14.82
N LEU A 160 -7.16 14.31 14.68
CA LEU A 160 -6.13 13.86 15.62
C LEU A 160 -4.79 14.52 15.25
N SER A 161 -4.04 14.92 16.26
CA SER A 161 -2.69 15.46 16.11
C SER A 161 -1.65 14.36 16.37
N LEU A 162 -0.65 14.29 15.49
CA LEU A 162 0.46 13.35 15.57
C LEU A 162 1.79 14.11 15.58
N HIS A 163 2.61 13.92 16.60
CA HIS A 163 3.98 14.42 16.64
C HIS A 163 4.98 13.33 16.21
N ILE A 164 5.90 13.68 15.34
CA ILE A 164 7.03 12.82 14.96
C ILE A 164 8.24 13.21 15.81
N ILE A 165 8.72 12.29 16.62
CA ILE A 165 9.86 12.53 17.52
C ILE A 165 11.11 12.82 16.70
N LYS A 166 11.78 13.91 17.01
CA LYS A 166 13.01 14.39 16.34
C LYS A 166 14.09 14.77 17.37
N PRO A 167 15.39 14.64 17.05
CA PRO A 167 16.00 14.16 15.79
C PRO A 167 15.67 12.68 15.53
N LYS A 168 15.80 12.25 14.26
CA LYS A 168 15.48 10.89 13.81
C LYS A 168 16.23 9.79 14.55
N MET A 169 17.50 10.04 14.82
CA MET A 169 18.44 9.12 15.45
C MET A 169 19.39 9.90 16.37
N GLY A 170 20.09 9.19 17.25
CA GLY A 170 21.15 9.76 18.08
C GLY A 170 20.73 10.17 19.49
N MET A 171 19.42 10.25 19.78
CA MET A 171 18.94 10.47 21.14
C MET A 171 19.16 9.23 22.01
N THR A 172 19.30 9.45 23.33
CA THR A 172 19.19 8.38 24.31
C THR A 172 17.73 8.02 24.57
N PRO A 173 17.44 6.87 25.21
CA PRO A 173 16.09 6.51 25.62
C PRO A 173 15.43 7.57 26.52
N GLU A 174 16.19 8.18 27.45
CA GLU A 174 15.70 9.25 28.35
C GLU A 174 15.37 10.51 27.58
N GLN A 175 16.18 10.88 26.59
CA GLN A 175 15.91 12.01 25.72
C GLN A 175 14.65 11.79 24.89
N THR A 176 14.43 10.56 24.41
CA THR A 176 13.22 10.17 23.69
C THR A 176 11.99 10.30 24.60
N ALA A 177 12.04 9.77 25.82
CA ALA A 177 10.97 9.89 26.80
C ALA A 177 10.70 11.37 27.16
N HIS A 178 11.75 12.19 27.27
CA HIS A 178 11.59 13.64 27.50
C HIS A 178 10.87 14.33 26.33
N GLN A 179 11.20 13.99 25.07
CA GLN A 179 10.46 14.51 23.90
C GLN A 179 8.97 14.12 23.92
N VAL A 180 8.65 12.90 24.38
CA VAL A 180 7.26 12.48 24.56
C VAL A 180 6.57 13.32 25.66
N SER A 181 7.27 13.64 26.75
CA SER A 181 6.70 14.52 27.79
C SER A 181 6.37 15.93 27.26
N LEU A 182 7.22 16.48 26.38
CA LEU A 182 6.95 17.75 25.71
C LEU A 182 5.78 17.64 24.71
N THR A 183 5.67 16.52 24.04
CA THR A 183 4.55 16.21 23.12
C THR A 183 3.22 16.19 23.87
N ILE A 184 3.19 15.56 25.04
CA ILE A 184 2.06 15.54 25.96
C ILE A 184 1.71 16.97 26.42
N ALA A 185 2.70 17.73 26.85
CA ALA A 185 2.51 19.12 27.28
C ALA A 185 1.94 20.01 26.16
N GLY A 186 2.32 19.72 24.91
CA GLY A 186 1.77 20.37 23.70
C GLY A 186 0.37 19.93 23.33
N GLY A 187 -0.20 18.91 23.99
CA GLY A 187 -1.58 18.45 23.79
C GLY A 187 -1.78 17.58 22.55
N ALA A 188 -0.74 16.96 22.00
CA ALA A 188 -0.88 16.02 20.90
C ALA A 188 -1.60 14.73 21.35
N ASP A 189 -2.34 14.12 20.44
CA ASP A 189 -3.08 12.86 20.68
C ASP A 189 -2.23 11.63 20.48
N MET A 190 -1.23 11.74 19.64
CA MET A 190 -0.33 10.65 19.25
C MET A 190 1.11 11.14 19.09
N CYS A 191 2.04 10.25 19.32
CA CYS A 191 3.43 10.43 18.88
C CYS A 191 3.93 9.15 18.21
N LYS A 192 4.98 9.30 17.43
CA LYS A 192 5.64 8.17 16.78
C LYS A 192 7.15 8.31 16.82
N ASP A 193 7.85 7.19 16.87
CA ASP A 193 9.24 7.12 16.49
C ASP A 193 9.43 7.63 15.05
N ASP A 194 10.60 8.12 14.73
CA ASP A 194 10.95 8.30 13.33
C ASP A 194 11.06 6.92 12.65
N GLU A 195 10.65 6.84 11.40
CA GLU A 195 10.72 5.60 10.62
C GLU A 195 12.15 5.09 10.39
N MET A 196 13.13 5.97 10.58
CA MET A 196 14.57 5.63 10.50
C MET A 196 15.13 5.14 11.85
N LEU A 197 14.36 5.26 12.93
CA LEU A 197 14.79 4.75 14.22
C LEU A 197 14.56 3.23 14.26
N GLY A 198 15.60 2.51 13.93
CA GLY A 198 15.67 1.07 14.15
C GLY A 198 16.01 0.76 15.60
N ASP A 199 16.64 -0.36 15.82
CA ASP A 199 17.12 -0.79 17.14
C ASP A 199 18.59 -0.33 17.34
N ALA A 200 18.77 0.99 17.40
CA ALA A 200 20.09 1.59 17.52
C ALA A 200 20.77 1.21 18.85
N TYR A 201 22.07 0.98 18.83
CA TYR A 201 22.86 0.52 19.98
C TYR A 201 22.75 1.42 21.23
N ASN A 202 22.47 2.71 21.02
CA ASN A 202 22.35 3.70 22.10
C ASN A 202 20.90 4.07 22.43
N ASN A 203 19.92 3.45 21.77
CA ASN A 203 18.49 3.72 21.95
C ASN A 203 17.68 2.48 21.50
N THR A 204 17.91 1.37 22.14
CA THR A 204 17.24 0.12 21.82
C THR A 204 15.75 0.17 22.21
N MET A 205 14.95 -0.64 21.57
CA MET A 205 13.53 -0.74 21.88
C MET A 205 13.30 -1.14 23.35
N GLU A 206 14.11 -2.06 23.87
CA GLU A 206 14.07 -2.54 25.26
C GLU A 206 14.32 -1.42 26.26
N GLN A 207 15.16 -0.47 25.92
CA GLN A 207 15.47 0.68 26.78
C GLN A 207 14.42 1.79 26.61
N ARG A 208 14.03 2.08 25.37
CA ARG A 208 13.17 3.22 25.02
C ARG A 208 11.72 3.02 25.40
N VAL A 209 11.12 1.88 25.00
CA VAL A 209 9.67 1.68 25.14
C VAL A 209 9.20 1.78 26.58
N PRO A 210 9.84 1.13 27.58
CA PRO A 210 9.42 1.25 28.97
C PRO A 210 9.43 2.69 29.50
N LEU A 211 10.47 3.47 29.15
CA LEU A 211 10.59 4.85 29.58
C LEU A 211 9.52 5.77 28.95
N VAL A 212 9.27 5.58 27.65
CA VAL A 212 8.23 6.33 26.93
C VAL A 212 6.84 5.99 27.51
N MET A 213 6.55 4.71 27.72
CA MET A 213 5.26 4.27 28.26
C MET A 213 5.06 4.67 29.72
N ASP A 214 6.12 4.73 30.55
CA ASP A 214 6.03 5.28 31.91
C ASP A 214 5.56 6.75 31.88
N VAL A 215 6.08 7.58 30.98
CA VAL A 215 5.65 8.96 30.81
C VAL A 215 4.19 9.06 30.37
N ILE A 216 3.78 8.22 29.40
CA ILE A 216 2.41 8.19 28.89
C ILE A 216 1.43 7.71 29.98
N ASN A 217 1.75 6.63 30.68
CA ASN A 217 0.89 6.06 31.73
C ASN A 217 0.71 7.05 32.89
N LYS A 218 1.78 7.71 33.34
CA LYS A 218 1.68 8.77 34.36
C LYS A 218 0.79 9.94 33.93
N HIS A 219 0.79 10.28 32.64
CA HIS A 219 -0.12 11.29 32.11
C HIS A 219 -1.58 10.82 32.11
N GLU A 220 -1.81 9.58 31.65
CA GLU A 220 -3.16 8.97 31.67
C GLU A 220 -3.72 8.88 33.08
N ASP A 221 -2.94 8.39 34.03
CA ASP A 221 -3.32 8.28 35.46
C ASP A 221 -3.71 9.64 36.05
N LYS A 222 -2.99 10.69 35.68
CA LYS A 222 -3.23 12.05 36.19
C LYS A 222 -4.41 12.75 35.54
N THR A 223 -4.67 12.50 34.26
CA THR A 223 -5.60 13.34 33.46
C THR A 223 -6.76 12.57 32.85
N GLY A 224 -6.71 11.24 32.81
CA GLY A 224 -7.63 10.39 32.06
C GLY A 224 -7.45 10.44 30.55
N LYS A 225 -6.51 11.25 30.03
CA LYS A 225 -6.28 11.39 28.58
C LYS A 225 -5.28 10.36 28.09
N LYS A 226 -5.66 9.65 27.06
CA LYS A 226 -4.83 8.64 26.41
C LYS A 226 -3.96 9.25 25.32
N MET A 227 -2.76 8.72 25.17
CA MET A 227 -1.87 9.02 24.05
C MET A 227 -1.42 7.72 23.40
N LEU A 228 -1.48 7.65 22.07
CA LEU A 228 -0.91 6.52 21.32
C LEU A 228 0.55 6.81 20.96
N TYR A 229 1.40 5.86 21.26
CA TYR A 229 2.81 5.86 20.86
C TYR A 229 3.05 4.79 19.80
N MET A 230 3.39 5.21 18.57
CA MET A 230 3.67 4.33 17.46
C MET A 230 5.16 3.96 17.47
N CYS A 231 5.48 2.86 18.13
CA CYS A 231 6.83 2.32 18.23
C CYS A 231 7.30 1.75 16.89
N SER A 232 8.46 2.17 16.41
CA SER A 232 9.05 1.66 15.16
C SER A 232 9.55 0.23 15.35
N ILE A 233 8.95 -0.67 14.57
CA ILE A 233 9.29 -2.11 14.56
C ILE A 233 9.78 -2.59 13.20
N THR A 234 9.97 -1.67 12.26
CA THR A 234 10.45 -2.03 10.92
C THR A 234 11.78 -2.76 11.00
N ASP A 235 11.81 -3.93 10.38
CA ASP A 235 12.97 -4.81 10.36
C ASP A 235 12.88 -5.75 9.14
N GLU A 236 13.83 -6.66 9.00
CA GLU A 236 13.72 -7.79 8.09
C GLU A 236 12.46 -8.60 8.40
N SER A 237 11.77 -9.10 7.38
CA SER A 237 10.42 -9.69 7.54
C SER A 237 10.35 -10.79 8.59
N HIS A 238 11.41 -11.59 8.75
CA HIS A 238 11.46 -12.67 9.73
C HIS A 238 11.61 -12.16 11.18
N ALA A 239 12.30 -11.04 11.39
CA ALA A 239 12.54 -10.44 12.70
C ALA A 239 11.41 -9.47 13.12
N MET A 240 10.74 -8.84 12.16
CA MET A 240 9.75 -7.80 12.42
C MET A 240 8.59 -8.27 13.29
N PHE A 241 8.13 -9.51 13.13
CA PHE A 241 7.02 -10.06 13.92
C PHE A 241 7.40 -10.26 15.39
N ASP A 242 8.58 -10.85 15.67
CA ASP A 242 9.07 -11.03 17.03
C ASP A 242 9.33 -9.68 17.70
N LYS A 243 9.86 -8.72 16.93
CA LYS A 243 10.06 -7.34 17.39
C LYS A 243 8.74 -6.66 17.74
N ALA A 244 7.69 -6.89 16.96
CA ALA A 244 6.36 -6.38 17.27
C ALA A 244 5.79 -6.95 18.58
N ARG A 245 5.88 -8.25 18.78
CA ARG A 245 5.46 -8.89 20.02
C ARG A 245 6.25 -8.35 21.20
N ARG A 246 7.57 -8.27 21.05
CA ARG A 246 8.45 -7.71 22.07
C ARG A 246 8.11 -6.26 22.44
N ALA A 247 7.81 -5.42 21.45
CA ALA A 247 7.35 -4.04 21.70
C ALA A 247 6.05 -4.01 22.54
N ILE A 248 5.09 -4.87 22.22
CA ILE A 248 3.83 -5.00 22.97
C ILE A 248 4.10 -5.49 24.41
N ASP A 249 4.95 -6.50 24.59
CA ASP A 249 5.35 -7.00 25.91
C ASP A 249 6.02 -5.93 26.79
N LEU A 250 6.72 -4.99 26.16
CA LEU A 250 7.33 -3.82 26.81
C LEU A 250 6.32 -2.69 27.08
N GLY A 251 5.06 -2.87 26.67
CA GLY A 251 3.98 -1.94 26.92
C GLY A 251 3.61 -1.00 25.77
N ALA A 252 4.23 -1.12 24.58
CA ALA A 252 3.86 -0.28 23.43
C ALA A 252 2.38 -0.43 23.11
N ASN A 253 1.68 0.70 22.93
CA ASN A 253 0.25 0.74 22.65
C ASN A 253 -0.08 1.06 21.18
N GLY A 254 0.93 1.07 20.31
CA GLY A 254 0.84 1.20 18.86
C GLY A 254 2.17 0.85 18.19
N LEU A 255 2.11 0.42 16.94
CA LEU A 255 3.27 -0.01 16.16
C LEU A 255 3.40 0.80 14.87
N LEU A 256 4.63 1.10 14.48
CA LEU A 256 4.96 1.75 13.21
C LEU A 256 5.75 0.80 12.31
N VAL A 257 5.27 0.62 11.08
CA VAL A 257 5.93 -0.16 10.03
C VAL A 257 6.12 0.71 8.80
N THR A 258 7.23 0.58 8.09
CA THR A 258 7.41 1.23 6.80
C THR A 258 6.97 0.33 5.66
N TYR A 259 6.54 0.93 4.55
CA TYR A 259 6.15 0.18 3.35
C TYR A 259 7.29 -0.68 2.77
N SER A 260 8.54 -0.33 3.05
CA SER A 260 9.72 -1.11 2.63
C SER A 260 9.71 -2.56 3.14
N ALA A 261 9.04 -2.85 4.25
CA ALA A 261 8.84 -4.21 4.73
C ALA A 261 7.95 -5.07 3.81
N GLY A 262 7.15 -4.44 2.94
CA GLY A 262 6.28 -5.09 1.98
C GLY A 262 4.87 -5.39 2.50
N LEU A 263 3.90 -5.42 1.57
CA LEU A 263 2.48 -5.64 1.89
C LEU A 263 2.20 -7.04 2.46
N ALA A 264 2.93 -8.06 2.02
CA ALA A 264 2.76 -9.41 2.54
C ALA A 264 3.19 -9.50 4.02
N ALA A 265 4.30 -8.86 4.38
CA ALA A 265 4.76 -8.78 5.76
C ALA A 265 3.79 -7.97 6.63
N LEU A 266 3.29 -6.84 6.13
CA LEU A 266 2.23 -6.07 6.79
C LEU A 266 0.98 -6.93 7.04
N ARG A 267 0.47 -7.63 6.01
CA ARG A 267 -0.70 -8.49 6.13
C ARG A 267 -0.49 -9.60 7.16
N TYR A 268 0.68 -10.24 7.15
CA TYR A 268 1.01 -11.25 8.15
C TYR A 268 0.96 -10.67 9.57
N LEU A 269 1.65 -9.56 9.79
CA LEU A 269 1.69 -8.85 11.07
C LEU A 269 0.28 -8.50 11.57
N THR A 270 -0.49 -7.77 10.78
CA THR A 270 -1.81 -7.23 11.19
C THR A 270 -2.87 -8.33 11.36
N SER A 271 -2.75 -9.44 10.63
CA SER A 271 -3.69 -10.56 10.74
C SER A 271 -3.45 -11.45 11.95
N HIS A 272 -2.28 -11.34 12.59
CA HIS A 272 -1.92 -12.20 13.71
C HIS A 272 -2.68 -11.82 15.00
N PRO A 273 -3.21 -12.78 15.79
CA PRO A 273 -3.97 -12.50 17.00
C PRO A 273 -3.15 -11.79 18.09
N ASP A 274 -1.86 -12.08 18.18
CA ASP A 274 -0.96 -11.48 19.20
C ASP A 274 -0.72 -9.99 18.99
N ILE A 275 -0.96 -9.48 17.77
CA ILE A 275 -0.86 -8.05 17.48
C ILE A 275 -2.20 -7.41 17.79
N ASN A 276 -2.35 -6.94 19.02
CA ASN A 276 -3.59 -6.41 19.61
C ASN A 276 -3.55 -4.88 19.81
N VAL A 277 -2.62 -4.19 19.19
CA VAL A 277 -2.48 -2.74 19.16
C VAL A 277 -2.57 -2.20 17.73
N PRO A 278 -2.91 -0.90 17.53
CA PRO A 278 -2.98 -0.31 16.21
C PRO A 278 -1.65 -0.38 15.45
N VAL A 279 -1.73 -0.58 14.14
CA VAL A 279 -0.57 -0.57 13.25
C VAL A 279 -0.64 0.62 12.30
N MET A 280 0.34 1.50 12.40
CA MET A 280 0.55 2.62 11.50
C MET A 280 1.52 2.24 10.39
N LEU A 281 1.17 2.52 9.14
CA LEU A 281 2.06 2.37 8.01
C LEU A 281 2.67 3.71 7.60
N HIS A 282 3.98 3.77 7.50
CA HIS A 282 4.70 4.93 6.95
C HIS A 282 4.91 4.78 5.45
N ALA A 283 4.64 5.85 4.70
CA ALA A 283 4.69 5.87 3.24
C ALA A 283 6.10 5.98 2.65
N SER A 284 7.16 5.91 3.46
CA SER A 284 8.53 5.82 2.93
C SER A 284 8.62 4.71 1.90
N HIS A 285 9.38 4.93 0.83
CA HIS A 285 9.49 4.05 -0.33
C HIS A 285 8.25 4.03 -1.25
N MET A 286 7.03 4.18 -0.74
CA MET A 286 5.84 4.31 -1.60
C MET A 286 5.93 5.51 -2.53
N ILE A 287 6.58 6.59 -2.10
CA ILE A 287 6.75 7.83 -2.89
C ILE A 287 7.41 7.53 -4.24
N ALA A 288 8.40 6.63 -4.26
CA ALA A 288 9.05 6.21 -5.51
C ALA A 288 8.08 5.47 -6.44
N MET A 289 7.17 4.68 -5.88
CA MET A 289 6.17 3.91 -6.63
C MET A 289 5.06 4.79 -7.21
N MET A 290 4.80 5.97 -6.63
CA MET A 290 3.74 6.89 -7.08
C MET A 290 3.95 7.42 -8.50
N LYS A 291 5.12 7.21 -9.09
CA LYS A 291 5.35 7.50 -10.51
C LYS A 291 4.54 6.62 -11.44
N GLN A 292 4.19 5.41 -11.02
CA GLN A 292 3.48 4.43 -11.83
C GLN A 292 2.23 3.85 -11.15
N ILE A 293 2.08 4.04 -9.84
CA ILE A 293 0.92 3.58 -9.08
C ILE A 293 0.33 4.77 -8.31
N ALA A 294 -0.90 5.13 -8.62
CA ALA A 294 -1.55 6.26 -7.97
C ALA A 294 -1.75 6.03 -6.47
N TRP A 295 -1.64 7.13 -5.70
CA TRP A 295 -1.80 7.07 -4.25
C TRP A 295 -3.07 6.34 -3.76
N PRO A 296 -4.26 6.54 -4.36
CA PRO A 296 -5.47 5.83 -3.92
C PRO A 296 -5.34 4.30 -4.00
N VAL A 297 -4.62 3.79 -5.01
CA VAL A 297 -4.35 2.35 -5.15
C VAL A 297 -3.44 1.85 -4.03
N LEU A 298 -2.34 2.56 -3.77
CA LEU A 298 -1.42 2.22 -2.69
C LEU A 298 -2.14 2.26 -1.34
N ALA A 299 -2.99 3.25 -1.11
CA ALA A 299 -3.80 3.36 0.10
C ALA A 299 -4.79 2.19 0.25
N LYS A 300 -5.51 1.81 -0.82
CA LYS A 300 -6.40 0.63 -0.82
C LYS A 300 -5.64 -0.64 -0.44
N LEU A 301 -4.48 -0.87 -1.05
CA LEU A 301 -3.66 -2.07 -0.79
C LEU A 301 -3.18 -2.12 0.67
N CYS A 302 -2.73 -1.00 1.21
CA CYS A 302 -2.29 -0.92 2.60
C CYS A 302 -3.44 -1.17 3.59
N ARG A 303 -4.62 -0.58 3.32
CA ARG A 303 -5.83 -0.82 4.13
C ARG A 303 -6.28 -2.28 4.02
N LEU A 304 -6.27 -2.85 2.83
CA LEU A 304 -6.57 -4.26 2.60
C LEU A 304 -5.66 -5.17 3.44
N CYS A 305 -4.36 -4.81 3.53
CA CYS A 305 -3.37 -5.51 4.34
C CYS A 305 -3.39 -5.15 5.82
N GLY A 306 -4.36 -4.37 6.30
CA GLY A 306 -4.65 -4.18 7.72
C GLY A 306 -4.03 -2.95 8.40
N ALA A 307 -3.47 -2.00 7.66
CA ALA A 307 -3.02 -0.74 8.25
C ALA A 307 -4.19 0.03 8.89
N ASP A 308 -4.13 0.33 10.19
CA ASP A 308 -5.12 1.13 10.89
C ASP A 308 -4.94 2.63 10.63
N LEU A 309 -3.70 3.06 10.55
CA LEU A 309 -3.27 4.43 10.28
C LEU A 309 -2.28 4.44 9.12
N MET A 310 -2.26 5.53 8.36
CA MET A 310 -1.30 5.71 7.28
C MET A 310 -0.77 7.14 7.27
N LEU A 311 0.55 7.28 7.19
CA LEU A 311 1.16 8.55 6.83
C LEU A 311 1.20 8.65 5.32
N THR A 312 0.54 9.67 4.80
CA THR A 312 0.44 9.92 3.36
C THR A 312 1.42 10.99 2.94
N PRO A 313 1.97 10.93 1.72
CA PRO A 313 2.66 12.08 1.16
C PRO A 313 1.64 13.21 1.03
N THR A 314 2.00 14.37 1.56
CA THR A 314 1.20 15.60 1.43
C THR A 314 1.69 16.42 0.25
N MET A 315 0.90 17.38 -0.22
CA MET A 315 1.36 18.36 -1.21
C MET A 315 2.63 19.09 -0.75
N TRP A 316 2.77 19.30 0.56
CA TRP A 316 3.95 19.93 1.16
C TRP A 316 5.20 19.04 1.13
N SER A 317 5.04 17.70 1.23
CA SER A 317 6.17 16.77 1.13
C SER A 317 6.57 16.47 -0.31
N SER A 318 5.70 16.75 -1.27
CA SER A 318 5.97 16.60 -2.70
C SER A 318 6.40 17.90 -3.38
N ILE A 319 6.37 19.02 -2.67
CA ILE A 319 7.01 20.25 -3.18
C ILE A 319 8.50 20.00 -3.20
N PRO A 320 9.15 20.06 -4.37
CA PRO A 320 10.60 20.01 -4.42
C PRO A 320 11.12 21.12 -3.54
N MET A 321 11.87 20.80 -2.51
CA MET A 321 12.62 21.78 -1.73
C MET A 321 13.74 22.41 -2.56
N VAL A 322 13.57 22.43 -3.86
CA VAL A 322 14.49 22.97 -4.85
C VAL A 322 13.66 23.82 -5.78
N SER A 323 13.56 25.05 -5.46
CA SER A 323 13.30 26.10 -6.43
C SER A 323 14.63 26.55 -7.01
#